data_b45204bfd2e647fbb60bfa55cdaeb894
#
_entry.id   b45204bfd2e647fbb60bfa55cdaeb894
#
_cell.length_a   1.000
_cell.length_b   1.000
_cell.length_c   1.000
_cell.angle_alpha   90.00
_cell.angle_beta   90.00
_cell.angle_gamma   90.00
#
_symmetry.space_group_name_H-M   'P 1'
#
loop_
_entity.id
_entity.type
_entity.pdbx_description
1 polymer ?
#
loop_
_entity_poly.entity_id
_entity_poly.type
_entity_poly.pdbx_seq_one_letter_code
_entity_poly.pdbx_strand_id
1 'polypeptide(L)'
;PTFYLLMGADGAANGWSWRNSSDYQEFFQDKLVNVVTPIGSVSSMQADWYREDKATGRNKWLTYFTKELPPLMDEQFHGTGTDAIAGISMSGGPALNIASLEPERFAAAASYSGCPATSGVLGDTYVRQALKLNGADPHKMWGMSSNPAWMAHSPVLHLDALEDTKLFISAAQGVPGAIDDTKTSSERVGPPVAIESASYACSEYFVDRAQRAGLDVQWYPQVEGTHSWGLFEKSMRESWGVIGPALDVQPFERETPVTKAPPTEEAPQPVGGSAGSSK
;
A
#
# COMPACT_ATOMS: atom_id res chain seq x y z
N PRO A 1 -6.73 6.47 -12.51
CA PRO A 1 -5.41 6.14 -11.98
C PRO A 1 -5.40 4.79 -11.25
N THR A 2 -4.20 4.23 -11.01
CA THR A 2 -4.03 2.99 -10.27
C THR A 2 -3.22 3.23 -9.00
N PHE A 3 -3.67 2.65 -7.90
CA PHE A 3 -2.95 2.61 -6.63
C PHE A 3 -2.48 1.18 -6.34
N TYR A 4 -1.16 0.98 -6.40
CA TYR A 4 -0.52 -0.30 -6.08
C TYR A 4 -0.23 -0.36 -4.58
N LEU A 5 -0.87 -1.28 -3.87
CA LEU A 5 -0.79 -1.43 -2.42
C LEU A 5 -0.10 -2.75 -2.07
N LEU A 6 1.20 -2.68 -1.80
CA LEU A 6 2.08 -3.83 -1.70
C LEU A 6 2.02 -4.52 -0.34
N MET A 7 2.20 -5.85 -0.37
CA MET A 7 2.25 -6.70 0.83
C MET A 7 3.60 -6.63 1.55
N GLY A 8 3.61 -7.00 2.83
CA GLY A 8 4.83 -7.19 3.61
C GLY A 8 5.61 -8.47 3.26
N ALA A 9 6.52 -8.89 4.14
CA ALA A 9 7.45 -10.00 3.90
C ALA A 9 6.79 -11.34 3.58
N ASP A 10 5.60 -11.60 4.08
CA ASP A 10 4.90 -12.86 3.84
C ASP A 10 4.17 -12.94 2.50
N GLY A 11 4.04 -11.84 1.78
CA GLY A 11 3.40 -11.82 0.46
C GLY A 11 1.99 -12.42 0.43
N ALA A 12 1.29 -12.45 1.56
CA ALA A 12 0.01 -13.14 1.81
C ALA A 12 0.10 -14.68 1.90
N ALA A 13 1.29 -15.29 1.89
CA ALA A 13 1.44 -16.74 1.98
C ALA A 13 0.97 -17.33 3.33
N ASN A 14 1.00 -16.52 4.40
CA ASN A 14 0.49 -16.88 5.72
C ASN A 14 -1.05 -16.74 5.85
N GLY A 15 -1.74 -16.37 4.78
CA GLY A 15 -3.19 -16.15 4.75
C GLY A 15 -3.64 -14.74 5.13
N TRP A 16 -2.74 -13.85 5.55
CA TRP A 16 -3.03 -12.46 5.88
C TRP A 16 -2.75 -11.54 4.71
N SER A 17 -3.70 -10.67 4.40
CA SER A 17 -3.60 -9.74 3.27
C SER A 17 -4.40 -8.48 3.54
N TRP A 18 -4.22 -7.45 2.73
CA TRP A 18 -5.06 -6.25 2.76
C TRP A 18 -6.55 -6.61 2.75
N ARG A 19 -6.93 -7.66 1.99
CA ARG A 19 -8.33 -8.06 1.81
C ARG A 19 -9.00 -8.55 3.09
N ASN A 20 -8.30 -9.30 3.93
CA ASN A 20 -8.89 -9.94 5.12
C ASN A 20 -8.40 -9.36 6.44
N SER A 21 -7.45 -8.42 6.40
CA SER A 21 -6.86 -7.81 7.58
C SER A 21 -7.08 -6.31 7.67
N SER A 22 -7.80 -5.72 6.72
CA SER A 22 -8.17 -4.30 6.70
C SER A 22 -9.50 -4.07 6.00
N ASP A 23 -10.04 -2.87 6.13
CA ASP A 23 -11.27 -2.44 5.47
C ASP A 23 -10.98 -1.70 4.15
N TYR A 24 -9.82 -1.95 3.50
CA TYR A 24 -9.41 -1.16 2.33
C TYR A 24 -10.45 -1.16 1.21
N GLN A 25 -11.17 -2.27 0.99
CA GLN A 25 -12.20 -2.34 -0.05
C GLN A 25 -13.37 -1.41 0.25
N GLU A 26 -13.81 -1.32 1.52
CA GLU A 26 -14.83 -0.38 1.94
C GLU A 26 -14.32 1.06 1.85
N PHE A 27 -13.08 1.30 2.25
CA PHE A 27 -12.45 2.63 2.19
C PHE A 27 -12.35 3.16 0.77
N PHE A 28 -12.04 2.32 -0.22
CA PHE A 28 -11.87 2.74 -1.61
C PHE A 28 -13.13 2.61 -2.47
N GLN A 29 -14.23 2.06 -1.97
CA GLN A 29 -15.44 1.78 -2.78
C GLN A 29 -16.10 3.02 -3.41
N ASP A 30 -15.87 4.19 -2.84
CA ASP A 30 -16.40 5.49 -3.28
C ASP A 30 -15.36 6.38 -3.98
N LYS A 31 -14.24 5.83 -4.36
CA LYS A 31 -13.12 6.54 -4.98
C LYS A 31 -12.85 6.02 -6.39
N LEU A 32 -12.67 6.95 -7.34
CA LEU A 32 -12.41 6.60 -8.75
C LEU A 32 -10.93 6.20 -8.94
N VAL A 33 -10.54 5.09 -8.34
CA VAL A 33 -9.17 4.55 -8.40
C VAL A 33 -9.20 3.03 -8.51
N ASN A 34 -8.35 2.47 -9.37
CA ASN A 34 -8.05 1.04 -9.35
C ASN A 34 -7.12 0.76 -8.17
N VAL A 35 -7.48 -0.16 -7.27
CA VAL A 35 -6.59 -0.58 -6.19
C VAL A 35 -6.11 -1.99 -6.44
N VAL A 36 -4.81 -2.15 -6.58
CA VAL A 36 -4.16 -3.44 -6.89
C VAL A 36 -3.33 -3.88 -5.70
N THR A 37 -3.63 -5.05 -5.16
CA THR A 37 -2.89 -5.67 -4.06
C THR A 37 -2.22 -6.96 -4.52
N PRO A 38 -1.04 -6.90 -5.15
CA PRO A 38 -0.32 -8.09 -5.59
C PRO A 38 0.06 -8.99 -4.42
N ILE A 39 -0.10 -10.30 -4.60
CA ILE A 39 0.24 -11.32 -3.60
C ILE A 39 1.35 -12.24 -4.13
N GLY A 40 2.05 -12.96 -3.26
CA GLY A 40 3.06 -13.94 -3.65
C GLY A 40 4.50 -13.46 -3.61
N SER A 41 4.77 -12.20 -3.26
CA SER A 41 6.12 -11.60 -3.23
C SER A 41 6.89 -11.92 -1.93
N VAL A 42 6.82 -13.16 -1.46
CA VAL A 42 7.42 -13.58 -0.17
C VAL A 42 8.90 -13.23 -0.12
N SER A 43 9.31 -12.48 0.90
CA SER A 43 10.69 -12.04 1.16
C SER A 43 11.48 -11.64 -0.08
N SER A 44 10.81 -10.91 -1.01
CA SER A 44 11.37 -10.57 -2.32
C SER A 44 12.09 -9.23 -2.36
N MET A 45 11.85 -8.33 -1.41
CA MET A 45 12.18 -6.91 -1.48
C MET A 45 11.65 -6.22 -2.75
N GLN A 46 10.60 -6.79 -3.36
CA GLN A 46 10.05 -6.36 -4.65
C GLN A 46 11.13 -6.17 -5.73
N ALA A 47 12.17 -7.01 -5.71
CA ALA A 47 13.38 -6.87 -6.49
C ALA A 47 13.53 -7.95 -7.57
N ASP A 48 14.40 -7.66 -8.54
CA ASP A 48 14.91 -8.66 -9.47
C ASP A 48 16.17 -9.29 -8.89
N TRP A 49 16.07 -10.57 -8.58
CA TRP A 49 17.17 -11.32 -7.98
C TRP A 49 18.14 -11.84 -9.04
N TYR A 50 19.42 -11.79 -8.72
CA TYR A 50 20.47 -12.33 -9.58
C TYR A 50 20.40 -13.84 -9.72
N ARG A 51 20.01 -14.54 -8.64
CA ARG A 51 19.97 -16.00 -8.57
C ARG A 51 18.66 -16.49 -7.98
N GLU A 52 18.26 -17.67 -8.42
CA GLU A 52 17.15 -18.39 -7.82
C GLU A 52 17.46 -18.76 -6.37
N ASP A 53 16.47 -18.59 -5.50
CA ASP A 53 16.52 -18.94 -4.09
C ASP A 53 15.65 -20.15 -3.80
N LYS A 54 16.08 -21.01 -2.86
CA LYS A 54 15.37 -22.26 -2.54
C LYS A 54 14.04 -22.02 -1.82
N ALA A 55 13.94 -20.95 -1.01
CA ALA A 55 12.74 -20.65 -0.25
C ALA A 55 11.74 -19.83 -1.05
N THR A 56 12.21 -18.89 -1.89
CA THR A 56 11.36 -17.89 -2.56
C THR A 56 11.37 -17.99 -4.08
N GLY A 57 12.14 -18.92 -4.66
CA GLY A 57 12.22 -19.12 -6.11
C GLY A 57 12.95 -17.99 -6.84
N ARG A 58 12.59 -17.78 -8.09
CA ARG A 58 13.19 -16.75 -8.95
C ARG A 58 12.35 -15.47 -8.92
N ASN A 59 12.81 -14.51 -8.14
CA ASN A 59 12.13 -13.21 -8.00
C ASN A 59 12.44 -12.28 -9.20
N LYS A 60 11.40 -11.71 -9.80
CA LYS A 60 11.42 -10.72 -10.88
C LYS A 60 10.37 -9.62 -10.63
N TRP A 61 10.19 -9.27 -9.38
CA TRP A 61 9.13 -8.36 -8.95
C TRP A 61 9.35 -6.92 -9.43
N LEU A 62 10.60 -6.47 -9.53
CA LEU A 62 10.88 -5.13 -10.07
C LEU A 62 10.45 -5.03 -11.53
N THR A 63 10.82 -6.01 -12.37
CA THR A 63 10.35 -6.10 -13.75
C THR A 63 8.82 -6.15 -13.81
N TYR A 64 8.18 -6.94 -12.95
CA TYR A 64 6.72 -7.02 -12.89
C TYR A 64 6.07 -5.67 -12.63
N PHE A 65 6.54 -4.91 -11.63
CA PHE A 65 5.96 -3.61 -11.27
C PHE A 65 6.31 -2.47 -12.21
N THR A 66 7.39 -2.56 -12.97
CA THR A 66 7.82 -1.47 -13.85
C THR A 66 7.50 -1.72 -15.33
N LYS A 67 7.37 -2.99 -15.76
CA LYS A 67 7.24 -3.33 -17.18
C LYS A 67 6.03 -4.17 -17.53
N GLU A 68 5.52 -5.01 -16.62
CA GLU A 68 4.47 -5.97 -16.95
C GLU A 68 3.10 -5.53 -16.43
N LEU A 69 2.96 -5.26 -15.14
CA LEU A 69 1.68 -4.93 -14.52
C LEU A 69 1.10 -3.58 -14.96
N PRO A 70 1.87 -2.47 -15.03
CA PRO A 70 1.29 -1.17 -15.36
C PRO A 70 0.63 -1.11 -16.75
N PRO A 71 1.23 -1.63 -17.82
CA PRO A 71 0.55 -1.66 -19.12
C PRO A 71 -0.74 -2.47 -19.12
N LEU A 72 -0.80 -3.57 -18.35
CA LEU A 72 -2.03 -4.35 -18.19
C LEU A 72 -3.13 -3.58 -17.49
N MET A 73 -2.77 -2.77 -16.48
CA MET A 73 -3.73 -1.91 -15.80
C MET A 73 -4.27 -0.83 -16.73
N ASP A 74 -3.41 -0.24 -17.56
CA ASP A 74 -3.82 0.77 -18.54
C ASP A 74 -4.76 0.18 -19.59
N GLU A 75 -4.42 -0.98 -20.14
CA GLU A 75 -5.18 -1.62 -21.22
C GLU A 75 -6.49 -2.24 -20.75
N GLN A 76 -6.46 -2.97 -19.63
CA GLN A 76 -7.57 -3.82 -19.19
C GLN A 76 -8.48 -3.17 -18.15
N PHE A 77 -7.96 -2.21 -17.40
CA PHE A 77 -8.67 -1.54 -16.30
C PHE A 77 -8.76 -0.03 -16.47
N HIS A 78 -8.52 0.46 -17.70
CA HIS A 78 -8.61 1.88 -18.05
C HIS A 78 -7.75 2.77 -17.17
N GLY A 79 -6.51 2.34 -16.89
CA GLY A 79 -5.52 3.13 -16.17
C GLY A 79 -5.24 4.44 -16.89
N THR A 80 -4.88 5.47 -16.16
CA THR A 80 -4.59 6.81 -16.71
C THR A 80 -3.12 7.01 -17.06
N GLY A 81 -2.24 6.08 -16.66
CA GLY A 81 -0.79 6.25 -16.74
C GLY A 81 -0.20 7.11 -15.62
N THR A 82 -1.04 7.70 -14.77
CA THR A 82 -0.62 8.40 -13.54
C THR A 82 -1.03 7.55 -12.34
N ASP A 83 -0.07 7.04 -11.61
CA ASP A 83 -0.28 6.03 -10.59
C ASP A 83 0.30 6.44 -9.23
N ALA A 84 -0.04 5.69 -8.20
CA ALA A 84 0.60 5.75 -6.89
C ALA A 84 1.00 4.36 -6.41
N ILE A 85 1.98 4.29 -5.53
CA ILE A 85 2.46 3.04 -4.96
C ILE A 85 2.69 3.20 -3.47
N ALA A 86 2.26 2.21 -2.68
CA ALA A 86 2.55 2.13 -1.26
C ALA A 86 2.92 0.72 -0.85
N GLY A 87 3.72 0.58 0.18
CA GLY A 87 4.08 -0.72 0.71
C GLY A 87 4.14 -0.74 2.23
N ILE A 88 3.75 -1.89 2.80
CA ILE A 88 3.92 -2.14 4.23
C ILE A 88 5.23 -2.86 4.50
N SER A 89 5.83 -2.62 5.67
CA SER A 89 6.93 -3.44 6.19
C SER A 89 8.07 -3.58 5.16
N MET A 90 8.43 -4.80 4.80
CA MET A 90 9.41 -5.10 3.77
C MET A 90 9.25 -4.27 2.50
N SER A 91 8.03 -3.98 2.09
CA SER A 91 7.76 -3.32 0.81
C SER A 91 7.69 -1.80 0.87
N GLY A 92 7.80 -1.19 2.06
CA GLY A 92 7.79 0.27 2.18
C GLY A 92 8.95 0.95 1.45
N GLY A 93 10.18 0.47 1.65
CA GLY A 93 11.35 0.95 0.90
C GLY A 93 11.26 0.65 -0.60
N PRO A 94 10.99 -0.59 -1.00
CA PRO A 94 10.76 -0.95 -2.39
C PRO A 94 9.70 -0.13 -3.12
N ALA A 95 8.62 0.28 -2.48
CA ALA A 95 7.63 1.15 -3.10
C ALA A 95 8.25 2.49 -3.54
N LEU A 96 9.05 3.10 -2.68
CA LEU A 96 9.78 4.33 -3.03
C LEU A 96 10.87 4.09 -4.09
N ASN A 97 11.54 2.93 -4.05
CA ASN A 97 12.51 2.56 -5.08
C ASN A 97 11.86 2.42 -6.46
N ILE A 98 10.70 1.77 -6.54
CA ILE A 98 9.96 1.63 -7.80
C ILE A 98 9.53 3.01 -8.30
N ALA A 99 9.03 3.89 -7.44
CA ALA A 99 8.66 5.24 -7.82
C ALA A 99 9.88 6.05 -8.34
N SER A 100 11.06 5.92 -7.70
CA SER A 100 12.28 6.60 -8.16
C SER A 100 12.80 6.09 -9.52
N LEU A 101 12.47 4.86 -9.88
CA LEU A 101 12.86 4.27 -11.18
C LEU A 101 11.87 4.58 -12.32
N GLU A 102 10.65 4.95 -11.98
CA GLU A 102 9.59 5.30 -12.94
C GLU A 102 8.89 6.63 -12.51
N PRO A 103 9.65 7.74 -12.34
CA PRO A 103 9.13 8.98 -11.75
C PRO A 103 8.00 9.62 -12.58
N GLU A 104 8.03 9.46 -13.90
CA GLU A 104 6.98 9.96 -14.79
C GLU A 104 5.63 9.27 -14.55
N ARG A 105 5.64 8.08 -13.94
CA ARG A 105 4.44 7.29 -13.70
C ARG A 105 3.87 7.49 -12.31
N PHE A 106 4.72 7.54 -11.29
CA PHE A 106 4.27 7.56 -9.90
C PHE A 106 4.19 8.98 -9.33
N ALA A 107 3.01 9.58 -9.38
CA ALA A 107 2.74 10.90 -8.80
C ALA A 107 2.80 10.90 -7.26
N ALA A 108 2.61 9.74 -6.61
CA ALA A 108 2.76 9.58 -5.17
C ALA A 108 3.35 8.23 -4.79
N ALA A 109 4.13 8.21 -3.71
CA ALA A 109 4.66 7.00 -3.11
C ALA A 109 4.58 7.04 -1.58
N ALA A 110 4.29 5.87 -0.96
CA ALA A 110 4.20 5.79 0.49
C ALA A 110 4.91 4.56 1.07
N SER A 111 5.45 4.74 2.28
CA SER A 111 6.05 3.69 3.09
C SER A 111 5.34 3.61 4.44
N TYR A 112 4.72 2.47 4.73
CA TYR A 112 4.06 2.21 6.00
C TYR A 112 4.89 1.21 6.81
N SER A 113 5.47 1.69 7.91
CA SER A 113 6.33 0.87 8.78
C SER A 113 7.46 0.15 8.02
N GLY A 114 8.05 0.83 7.03
CA GLY A 114 9.09 0.28 6.17
C GLY A 114 10.47 0.87 6.44
N CYS A 115 11.43 0.52 5.56
CA CYS A 115 12.78 1.07 5.59
C CYS A 115 13.17 1.55 4.18
N PRO A 116 13.08 2.85 3.88
CA PRO A 116 13.47 3.41 2.57
C PRO A 116 14.99 3.51 2.38
N ALA A 117 15.71 2.48 2.79
CA ALA A 117 17.14 2.31 2.59
C ALA A 117 17.47 0.82 2.42
N THR A 118 18.38 0.48 1.52
CA THR A 118 18.89 -0.89 1.34
C THR A 118 20.37 -0.97 1.62
N SER A 119 21.05 0.15 1.69
CA SER A 119 22.51 0.27 1.93
C SER A 119 22.82 0.97 3.25
N GLY A 120 24.08 0.92 3.65
CA GLY A 120 24.50 1.36 4.98
C GLY A 120 24.12 0.37 6.08
N VAL A 121 24.55 0.64 7.32
CA VAL A 121 24.32 -0.30 8.44
C VAL A 121 22.83 -0.53 8.68
N LEU A 122 22.04 0.52 8.68
CA LEU A 122 20.60 0.45 8.97
C LEU A 122 19.83 -0.30 7.87
N GLY A 123 20.00 0.11 6.61
CA GLY A 123 19.30 -0.51 5.48
C GLY A 123 19.72 -1.96 5.23
N ASP A 124 21.02 -2.25 5.20
CA ASP A 124 21.53 -3.61 5.02
C ASP A 124 21.01 -4.55 6.12
N THR A 125 21.03 -4.13 7.38
CA THR A 125 20.52 -4.92 8.49
C THR A 125 19.04 -5.20 8.36
N TYR A 126 18.23 -4.16 8.06
CA TYR A 126 16.79 -4.29 7.89
C TYR A 126 16.45 -5.27 6.76
N VAL A 127 17.03 -5.08 5.58
CA VAL A 127 16.81 -5.94 4.41
C VAL A 127 17.16 -7.39 4.72
N ARG A 128 18.34 -7.64 5.32
CA ARG A 128 18.75 -9.02 5.67
C ARG A 128 17.81 -9.69 6.65
N GLN A 129 17.28 -8.95 7.61
CA GLN A 129 16.30 -9.48 8.55
C GLN A 129 14.96 -9.77 7.87
N ALA A 130 14.45 -8.87 7.05
CA ALA A 130 13.22 -9.07 6.30
C ALA A 130 13.27 -10.29 5.37
N LEU A 131 14.41 -10.53 4.71
CA LEU A 131 14.61 -11.71 3.86
C LEU A 131 14.67 -13.00 4.67
N LYS A 132 15.35 -12.98 5.81
CA LYS A 132 15.50 -14.17 6.68
C LYS A 132 14.21 -14.62 7.35
N LEU A 133 13.20 -13.75 7.48
CA LEU A 133 11.90 -14.12 8.09
C LEU A 133 11.30 -15.37 7.43
N ASN A 134 11.44 -15.51 6.12
CA ASN A 134 10.93 -16.66 5.37
C ASN A 134 12.07 -17.52 4.77
N GLY A 135 13.27 -17.47 5.37
CA GLY A 135 14.38 -18.34 5.01
C GLY A 135 15.11 -17.98 3.71
N ALA A 136 14.87 -16.81 3.15
CA ALA A 136 15.55 -16.36 1.94
C ALA A 136 17.02 -15.99 2.20
N ASP A 137 17.88 -16.25 1.21
CA ASP A 137 19.30 -15.91 1.25
C ASP A 137 19.57 -14.54 0.61
N PRO A 138 19.93 -13.50 1.41
CA PRO A 138 20.22 -12.17 0.88
C PRO A 138 21.29 -12.12 -0.21
N HIS A 139 22.21 -13.09 -0.21
CA HIS A 139 23.27 -13.15 -1.22
C HIS A 139 22.76 -13.60 -2.59
N LYS A 140 21.56 -14.18 -2.67
CA LYS A 140 20.92 -14.53 -3.93
C LYS A 140 20.27 -13.32 -4.59
N MET A 141 19.86 -12.33 -3.80
CA MET A 141 19.27 -11.10 -4.33
C MET A 141 20.31 -10.31 -5.15
N TRP A 142 21.27 -9.70 -4.50
CA TRP A 142 22.28 -8.84 -5.17
C TRP A 142 23.72 -9.15 -4.75
N GLY A 143 23.98 -10.32 -4.18
CA GLY A 143 25.30 -10.72 -3.71
C GLY A 143 25.68 -10.08 -2.38
N MET A 144 26.97 -9.81 -2.21
CA MET A 144 27.49 -9.16 -0.99
C MET A 144 27.03 -7.70 -0.88
N SER A 145 26.95 -7.16 0.34
CA SER A 145 26.56 -5.76 0.58
C SER A 145 27.46 -4.71 -0.12
N SER A 146 28.67 -5.12 -0.53
CA SER A 146 29.56 -4.30 -1.33
C SER A 146 29.17 -4.22 -2.82
N ASN A 147 28.20 -5.02 -3.26
CA ASN A 147 27.73 -4.94 -4.66
C ASN A 147 26.97 -3.63 -4.86
N PRO A 148 27.29 -2.86 -5.94
CA PRO A 148 26.64 -1.58 -6.24
C PRO A 148 25.11 -1.63 -6.31
N ALA A 149 24.49 -2.78 -6.59
CA ALA A 149 23.04 -2.92 -6.64
C ALA A 149 22.36 -2.55 -5.30
N TRP A 150 23.01 -2.81 -4.16
CA TRP A 150 22.48 -2.38 -2.86
C TRP A 150 22.31 -0.86 -2.76
N MET A 151 23.24 -0.10 -3.33
CA MET A 151 23.14 1.35 -3.38
C MET A 151 22.18 1.82 -4.49
N ALA A 152 22.21 1.16 -5.65
CA ALA A 152 21.36 1.51 -6.79
C ALA A 152 19.85 1.37 -6.50
N HIS A 153 19.48 0.53 -5.54
CA HIS A 153 18.08 0.33 -5.12
C HIS A 153 17.78 0.91 -3.72
N SER A 154 18.57 1.90 -3.29
CA SER A 154 18.40 2.55 -1.97
C SER A 154 17.71 3.91 -2.14
N PRO A 155 16.41 4.07 -1.87
CA PRO A 155 15.67 5.32 -2.12
C PRO A 155 16.33 6.54 -1.50
N VAL A 156 16.89 6.40 -0.31
CA VAL A 156 17.59 7.49 0.39
C VAL A 156 18.81 8.05 -0.37
N LEU A 157 19.31 7.32 -1.38
CA LEU A 157 20.42 7.75 -2.23
C LEU A 157 19.96 8.30 -3.59
N HIS A 158 18.66 8.25 -3.88
CA HIS A 158 18.06 8.68 -5.17
C HIS A 158 16.92 9.66 -4.93
N LEU A 159 17.13 10.62 -4.03
CA LEU A 159 16.12 11.60 -3.66
C LEU A 159 15.74 12.54 -4.81
N ASP A 160 16.70 12.86 -5.67
CA ASP A 160 16.51 13.65 -6.88
C ASP A 160 15.46 13.05 -7.82
N ALA A 161 15.42 11.71 -7.92
CA ALA A 161 14.43 11.02 -8.73
C ALA A 161 13.00 11.01 -8.11
N LEU A 162 12.85 11.52 -6.89
CA LEU A 162 11.56 11.63 -6.18
C LEU A 162 11.09 13.08 -6.02
N GLU A 163 11.72 14.04 -6.67
CA GLU A 163 11.46 15.47 -6.50
C GLU A 163 9.99 15.83 -6.82
N ASP A 164 9.43 15.25 -7.87
CA ASP A 164 8.05 15.48 -8.30
C ASP A 164 7.03 14.50 -7.70
N THR A 165 7.50 13.48 -6.97
CA THR A 165 6.65 12.47 -6.33
C THR A 165 6.20 12.94 -4.95
N LYS A 166 4.90 12.94 -4.67
CA LYS A 166 4.36 13.23 -3.33
C LYS A 166 4.64 12.05 -2.40
N LEU A 167 5.29 12.31 -1.28
CA LEU A 167 5.76 11.27 -0.38
C LEU A 167 4.99 11.27 0.94
N PHE A 168 4.53 10.07 1.34
CA PHE A 168 3.97 9.84 2.67
C PHE A 168 4.73 8.72 3.37
N ILE A 169 5.29 9.01 4.52
CA ILE A 169 6.07 8.07 5.33
C ILE A 169 5.42 7.95 6.70
N SER A 170 5.17 6.74 7.16
CA SER A 170 4.63 6.49 8.50
C SER A 170 5.34 5.34 9.20
N ALA A 171 5.50 5.47 10.50
CA ALA A 171 5.93 4.41 11.40
C ALA A 171 5.57 4.77 12.85
N ALA A 172 5.52 3.77 13.74
CA ALA A 172 5.34 3.97 15.17
C ALA A 172 6.61 3.61 15.94
N GLN A 173 6.73 4.10 17.17
CA GLN A 173 7.93 3.87 18.01
C GLN A 173 8.04 2.44 18.54
N GLY A 174 7.05 1.57 18.28
CA GLY A 174 7.01 0.22 18.78
C GLY A 174 6.43 0.11 20.20
N VAL A 175 5.76 1.15 20.68
CA VAL A 175 5.06 1.10 21.98
C VAL A 175 3.69 0.47 21.77
N PRO A 176 3.38 -0.68 22.42
CA PRO A 176 2.06 -1.30 22.30
C PRO A 176 0.94 -0.35 22.71
N GLY A 177 -0.13 -0.31 21.91
CA GLY A 177 -1.28 0.55 22.15
C GLY A 177 -2.59 -0.07 21.67
N ALA A 178 -3.69 0.68 21.83
CA ALA A 178 -5.03 0.19 21.48
C ALA A 178 -5.16 -0.20 19.99
N ILE A 179 -4.36 0.38 19.12
CA ILE A 179 -4.35 0.06 17.68
C ILE A 179 -3.89 -1.37 17.38
N ASP A 180 -3.12 -1.98 18.30
CA ASP A 180 -2.58 -3.34 18.15
C ASP A 180 -3.60 -4.42 18.54
N ASP A 181 -4.69 -4.06 19.23
CA ASP A 181 -5.77 -4.95 19.67
C ASP A 181 -6.86 -5.15 18.61
N THR A 182 -6.60 -4.67 17.39
CA THR A 182 -7.48 -4.88 16.24
C THR A 182 -7.47 -6.34 15.75
N LYS A 183 -8.35 -6.68 14.82
CA LYS A 183 -8.73 -8.03 14.31
C LYS A 183 -7.63 -9.11 14.23
N THR A 184 -6.36 -8.75 14.38
CA THR A 184 -5.21 -9.63 14.14
C THR A 184 -4.17 -9.63 15.27
N SER A 185 -4.52 -9.16 16.45
CA SER A 185 -3.60 -9.02 17.59
C SER A 185 -2.89 -10.31 18.03
N SER A 186 -3.41 -11.48 17.67
CA SER A 186 -2.84 -12.79 18.03
C SER A 186 -1.77 -13.29 17.05
N GLU A 187 -1.61 -12.66 15.87
CA GLU A 187 -0.75 -13.19 14.80
C GLU A 187 0.32 -12.17 14.37
N ARG A 188 1.13 -11.82 15.33
CA ARG A 188 2.24 -10.90 15.14
C ARG A 188 3.37 -11.59 14.39
N VAL A 189 3.74 -11.07 13.25
CA VAL A 189 4.92 -11.52 12.51
C VAL A 189 6.18 -11.11 13.29
N GLY A 190 6.86 -12.05 13.90
CA GLY A 190 8.08 -11.84 14.66
C GLY A 190 7.91 -11.00 15.94
N PRO A 191 8.98 -10.43 16.51
CA PRO A 191 8.90 -9.49 17.63
C PRO A 191 8.42 -8.11 17.12
N PRO A 192 7.11 -7.80 17.17
CA PRO A 192 6.52 -6.64 16.49
C PRO A 192 7.04 -5.31 17.03
N VAL A 193 7.34 -5.24 18.31
CA VAL A 193 7.95 -4.05 18.94
C VAL A 193 9.31 -3.72 18.31
N ALA A 194 10.21 -4.70 18.21
CA ALA A 194 11.55 -4.49 17.68
C ALA A 194 11.54 -4.15 16.18
N ILE A 195 10.66 -4.82 15.42
CA ILE A 195 10.53 -4.56 13.97
C ILE A 195 10.00 -3.14 13.77
N GLU A 196 8.98 -2.73 14.51
CA GLU A 196 8.41 -1.38 14.35
C GLU A 196 9.39 -0.29 14.78
N SER A 197 10.11 -0.48 15.90
CA SER A 197 11.16 0.46 16.31
C SER A 197 12.27 0.60 15.26
N ALA A 198 12.65 -0.49 14.59
CA ALA A 198 13.63 -0.46 13.51
C ALA A 198 13.07 0.25 12.26
N SER A 199 11.80 0.01 11.93
CA SER A 199 11.09 0.70 10.84
C SER A 199 10.98 2.19 11.11
N TYR A 200 10.70 2.58 12.36
CA TYR A 200 10.65 3.99 12.78
C TYR A 200 11.99 4.67 12.57
N ALA A 201 13.06 4.11 13.11
CA ALA A 201 14.41 4.68 12.98
C ALA A 201 14.85 4.81 11.50
N CYS A 202 14.49 3.82 10.67
CA CYS A 202 14.80 3.85 9.26
C CYS A 202 13.96 4.88 8.49
N SER A 203 12.67 4.98 8.81
CA SER A 203 11.77 5.97 8.23
C SER A 203 12.17 7.40 8.62
N GLU A 204 12.49 7.65 9.89
CA GLU A 204 12.96 8.93 10.39
C GLU A 204 14.28 9.36 9.69
N TYR A 205 15.21 8.42 9.52
CA TYR A 205 16.45 8.66 8.78
C TYR A 205 16.17 9.09 7.33
N PHE A 206 15.25 8.41 6.64
CA PHE A 206 14.88 8.78 5.27
C PHE A 206 14.23 10.17 5.23
N VAL A 207 13.28 10.44 6.12
CA VAL A 207 12.55 11.71 6.19
C VAL A 207 13.50 12.88 6.42
N ASP A 208 14.45 12.75 7.37
CA ASP A 208 15.46 13.77 7.63
C ASP A 208 16.29 14.08 6.36
N ARG A 209 16.69 13.05 5.62
CA ARG A 209 17.46 13.20 4.38
C ARG A 209 16.63 13.84 3.26
N ALA A 210 15.39 13.40 3.09
CA ALA A 210 14.48 13.89 2.06
C ALA A 210 14.10 15.37 2.31
N GLN A 211 13.77 15.73 3.54
CA GLN A 211 13.47 17.12 3.90
C GLN A 211 14.67 18.05 3.72
N ARG A 212 15.88 17.61 4.06
CA ARG A 212 17.11 18.38 3.80
C ARG A 212 17.43 18.54 2.32
N ALA A 213 16.98 17.59 1.50
CA ALA A 213 17.06 17.69 0.04
C ALA A 213 15.96 18.56 -0.57
N GLY A 214 14.99 19.03 0.23
CA GLY A 214 13.89 19.89 -0.21
C GLY A 214 12.66 19.15 -0.74
N LEU A 215 12.58 17.84 -0.55
CA LEU A 215 11.42 17.05 -1.01
C LEU A 215 10.17 17.33 -0.17
N ASP A 216 9.00 17.28 -0.82
CA ASP A 216 7.70 17.37 -0.19
C ASP A 216 7.33 16.01 0.44
N VAL A 217 7.71 15.82 1.71
CA VAL A 217 7.49 14.60 2.47
C VAL A 217 6.55 14.84 3.63
N GLN A 218 5.41 14.18 3.62
CA GLN A 218 4.56 14.10 4.80
C GLN A 218 5.04 12.98 5.72
N TRP A 219 5.61 13.36 6.86
CA TRP A 219 5.98 12.43 7.93
C TRP A 219 4.83 12.27 8.93
N TYR A 220 4.42 11.01 9.15
CA TYR A 220 3.34 10.63 10.08
C TYR A 220 3.87 9.69 11.16
N PRO A 221 4.65 10.22 12.14
CA PRO A 221 5.15 9.43 13.26
C PRO A 221 4.04 9.17 14.28
N GLN A 222 4.03 7.98 14.86
CA GLN A 222 3.12 7.61 15.94
C GLN A 222 3.92 7.17 17.16
N VAL A 223 3.45 7.55 18.36
CA VAL A 223 4.06 7.10 19.62
C VAL A 223 3.68 5.67 19.90
N GLU A 224 2.39 5.34 19.79
CA GLU A 224 1.85 4.01 20.03
C GLU A 224 1.61 3.27 18.70
N GLY A 225 1.85 1.99 18.73
CA GLY A 225 1.69 1.04 17.65
C GLY A 225 2.89 0.11 17.54
N THR A 226 2.61 -1.15 17.30
CA THR A 226 3.60 -2.17 16.95
C THR A 226 3.43 -2.56 15.49
N HIS A 227 4.22 -3.52 15.00
CA HIS A 227 4.18 -3.95 13.60
C HIS A 227 2.91 -4.79 13.32
N SER A 228 1.76 -4.12 13.19
CA SER A 228 0.42 -4.72 13.18
C SER A 228 -0.45 -4.22 12.02
N TRP A 229 -1.46 -5.01 11.66
CA TRP A 229 -2.40 -4.64 10.60
C TRP A 229 -3.21 -3.39 10.92
N GLY A 230 -3.56 -3.15 12.20
CA GLY A 230 -4.25 -1.93 12.60
C GLY A 230 -3.42 -0.68 12.31
N LEU A 231 -2.09 -0.74 12.57
CA LEU A 231 -1.18 0.35 12.25
C LEU A 231 -1.06 0.57 10.73
N PHE A 232 -0.99 -0.52 9.95
CA PHE A 232 -0.87 -0.44 8.48
C PHE A 232 -2.14 0.14 7.85
N GLU A 233 -3.32 -0.31 8.30
CA GLU A 233 -4.60 0.21 7.82
C GLU A 233 -4.75 1.71 8.13
N LYS A 234 -4.43 2.13 9.36
CA LYS A 234 -4.44 3.54 9.74
C LYS A 234 -3.52 4.35 8.85
N SER A 235 -2.29 3.87 8.60
CA SER A 235 -1.33 4.53 7.73
C SER A 235 -1.83 4.67 6.29
N MET A 236 -2.48 3.63 5.76
CA MET A 236 -3.10 3.66 4.43
C MET A 236 -4.21 4.73 4.36
N ARG A 237 -5.09 4.80 5.35
CA ARG A 237 -6.17 5.79 5.39
C ARG A 237 -5.63 7.22 5.47
N GLU A 238 -4.65 7.47 6.33
CA GLU A 238 -4.03 8.78 6.48
C GLU A 238 -3.26 9.22 5.22
N SER A 239 -2.59 8.28 4.54
CA SER A 239 -1.85 8.57 3.32
C SER A 239 -2.74 9.03 2.17
N TRP A 240 -4.04 8.70 2.21
CA TRP A 240 -4.97 9.10 1.16
C TRP A 240 -5.11 10.62 1.05
N GLY A 241 -4.87 11.36 2.12
CA GLY A 241 -4.79 12.83 2.10
C GLY A 241 -3.68 13.39 1.19
N VAL A 242 -2.65 12.58 0.89
CA VAL A 242 -1.55 12.89 -0.04
C VAL A 242 -1.77 12.23 -1.39
N ILE A 243 -2.09 10.94 -1.39
CA ILE A 243 -2.19 10.10 -2.60
C ILE A 243 -3.40 10.53 -3.46
N GLY A 244 -4.57 10.72 -2.85
CA GLY A 244 -5.79 11.07 -3.58
C GLY A 244 -5.65 12.36 -4.40
N PRO A 245 -5.21 13.48 -3.80
CA PRO A 245 -4.92 14.71 -4.54
C PRO A 245 -3.82 14.55 -5.62
N ALA A 246 -2.77 13.80 -5.35
CA ALA A 246 -1.70 13.56 -6.33
C ALA A 246 -2.18 12.78 -7.57
N LEU A 247 -3.19 11.95 -7.40
CA LEU A 247 -3.85 11.21 -8.47
C LEU A 247 -5.03 11.95 -9.11
N ASP A 248 -5.34 13.16 -8.67
CA ASP A 248 -6.54 13.93 -9.07
C ASP A 248 -7.84 13.12 -8.91
N VAL A 249 -7.91 12.30 -7.87
CA VAL A 249 -9.09 11.48 -7.58
C VAL A 249 -10.13 12.33 -6.86
N GLN A 250 -11.24 12.60 -7.55
CA GLN A 250 -12.39 13.26 -6.95
C GLN A 250 -13.26 12.24 -6.18
N PRO A 251 -13.98 12.67 -5.12
CA PRO A 251 -14.96 11.81 -4.49
C PRO A 251 -16.02 11.37 -5.53
N PHE A 252 -16.35 10.08 -5.55
CA PHE A 252 -17.43 9.57 -6.39
C PHE A 252 -18.77 9.98 -5.75
N GLU A 253 -19.46 10.95 -6.35
CA GLU A 253 -20.85 11.23 -6.01
C GLU A 253 -21.71 10.09 -6.55
N ARG A 254 -22.12 9.16 -5.70
CA ARG A 254 -23.17 8.20 -6.06
C ARG A 254 -24.43 9.01 -6.35
N GLU A 255 -24.92 8.97 -7.58
CA GLU A 255 -26.29 9.38 -7.86
C GLU A 255 -27.19 8.58 -6.91
N THR A 256 -27.82 9.26 -5.97
CA THR A 256 -28.86 8.64 -5.14
C THR A 256 -29.89 8.07 -6.13
N PRO A 257 -30.20 6.75 -6.07
CA PRO A 257 -31.23 6.21 -6.93
C PRO A 257 -32.48 7.07 -6.74
N VAL A 258 -32.94 7.71 -7.79
CA VAL A 258 -34.24 8.39 -7.77
C VAL A 258 -35.25 7.27 -7.52
N THR A 259 -35.64 7.11 -6.28
CA THR A 259 -36.78 6.25 -5.92
C THR A 259 -37.99 6.86 -6.59
N LYS A 260 -38.29 6.35 -7.80
CA LYS A 260 -39.54 6.65 -8.46
C LYS A 260 -40.63 6.23 -7.48
N ALA A 261 -41.34 7.21 -6.93
CA ALA A 261 -42.49 6.92 -6.08
C ALA A 261 -43.39 5.93 -6.85
N PRO A 262 -43.90 4.88 -6.21
CA PRO A 262 -44.84 3.96 -6.86
C PRO A 262 -46.00 4.81 -7.38
N PRO A 263 -46.55 4.48 -8.58
CA PRO A 263 -47.70 5.16 -9.08
C PRO A 263 -48.81 5.08 -8.01
N THR A 264 -49.38 6.22 -7.67
CA THR A 264 -50.53 6.30 -6.76
C THR A 264 -51.65 5.50 -7.40
N GLU A 265 -51.97 4.37 -6.85
CA GLU A 265 -53.15 3.57 -7.25
C GLU A 265 -54.39 4.44 -6.98
N GLU A 266 -55.04 4.87 -8.07
CA GLU A 266 -56.28 5.63 -8.02
C GLU A 266 -57.31 4.72 -7.33
N ALA A 267 -57.83 5.15 -6.18
CA ALA A 267 -58.86 4.42 -5.44
C ALA A 267 -60.07 4.16 -6.34
N PRO A 268 -60.62 2.94 -6.38
CA PRO A 268 -61.77 2.63 -7.20
C PRO A 268 -62.97 3.46 -6.76
N GLN A 269 -63.59 4.14 -7.73
CA GLN A 269 -64.83 4.92 -7.55
C GLN A 269 -65.96 4.01 -7.11
N PRO A 270 -66.80 4.40 -6.15
CA PRO A 270 -67.91 3.57 -5.71
C PRO A 270 -68.94 3.46 -6.85
N VAL A 271 -69.26 2.26 -7.27
CA VAL A 271 -70.29 1.93 -8.24
C VAL A 271 -71.65 2.29 -7.64
N GLY A 272 -72.28 3.30 -8.22
CA GLY A 272 -73.61 3.73 -7.80
C GLY A 272 -74.65 2.61 -7.96
N GLY A 273 -75.17 2.15 -6.82
CA GLY A 273 -76.27 1.17 -6.80
C GLY A 273 -77.57 1.85 -7.26
N SER A 274 -78.06 1.38 -8.39
CA SER A 274 -79.42 1.68 -8.91
C SER A 274 -80.45 1.03 -8.03
N ALA A 275 -81.25 1.78 -7.32
CA ALA A 275 -82.45 1.26 -6.64
C ALA A 275 -83.49 0.96 -7.64
N GLY A 276 -83.74 -0.34 -7.90
CA GLY A 276 -84.86 -0.84 -8.59
C GLY A 276 -86.07 -1.00 -7.68
N SER A 277 -87.06 -0.13 -7.86
CA SER A 277 -88.41 -0.30 -7.31
C SER A 277 -89.18 -1.36 -8.09
N SER A 278 -89.74 -2.32 -7.43
CA SER A 278 -90.89 -3.06 -7.93
C SER A 278 -91.77 -3.64 -6.81
N LYS A 279 -92.97 -3.35 -6.97
CA LYS A 279 -94.22 -3.79 -6.31
C LYS A 279 -94.13 -5.05 -5.47
#